data_0687ab02441f0ab2bd2f42ae83210dd2
#
_entry.id   0687ab02441f0ab2bd2f42ae83210dd2
#
_cell.length_a   1.000
_cell.length_b   1.000
_cell.length_c   1.000
_cell.angle_alpha   90.00
_cell.angle_beta   90.00
_cell.angle_gamma   90.00
#
_symmetry.space_group_name_H-M   'P 1'
#
loop_
_entity.id
_entity.type
_entity.pdbx_description
1 polymer ?
#
loop_
_entity_poly.entity_id
_entity_poly.type
_entity_poly.pdbx_seq_one_letter_code
_entity_poly.pdbx_strand_id
1 'polypeptide(L)'
;HSSPRRQRQMCIRDRDQSIIQNKNEDSNDVIQGIKIEQQNEKILVNNSLSVSDIKLAGLYDPEENGLSIDMWSNSNGEDIKSILKNLTSKDLSKFSEKILDIALLTNSYIPNTNISSKEFLDFKFDYLIKKENFDLIKEFLIKNPNLIEGEKLIKFYTDHYLSNSQLDKSCEIFEITNLISSDYLTNFKMYCLIHQERRDEAQLLFDLKTDLGDLDKFFVNKFNILMGYKKSNEELSEKNILYFHLSHKTIKDFEYEPKIETPRFIWNYLATSNLLKNTEFVDIENEEQIKLIEIATNDEVYKEEDLFKLYMRFQFDINQLLNYRSAYKLLENYEARALLYQRLLLTSEIPQKLNLLSLLKKSFDQSNLPNAFDEKLASLLKNIPEDEIPSNYTTFFMKNKEPE
;
A
#
# COMPACT_ATOMS: atom_id res chain seq x y z
N HIS A 1 -7.34 -52.32 47.20
CA HIS A 1 -6.09 -52.88 46.67
C HIS A 1 -5.24 -51.71 46.13
N SER A 2 -4.24 -51.44 46.90
CA SER A 2 -3.16 -50.47 46.68
C SER A 2 -2.11 -51.03 45.76
N SER A 3 -1.54 -50.15 44.95
CA SER A 3 -0.23 -50.40 44.36
C SER A 3 0.51 -49.07 44.06
N PRO A 4 1.82 -48.98 44.32
CA PRO A 4 2.48 -47.72 44.62
C PRO A 4 3.21 -47.12 43.41
N ARG A 5 3.28 -45.75 43.45
CA ARG A 5 4.11 -44.91 42.64
C ARG A 5 5.60 -45.19 42.83
N ARG A 6 6.35 -45.36 41.74
CA ARG A 6 7.82 -45.27 41.75
C ARG A 6 8.23 -43.88 41.23
N GLN A 7 8.73 -43.08 42.14
CA GLN A 7 9.53 -41.91 41.82
C GLN A 7 10.92 -42.35 41.38
N ARG A 8 11.40 -41.81 40.24
CA ARG A 8 12.83 -41.86 39.90
C ARG A 8 13.43 -40.48 40.19
N GLN A 9 14.23 -40.38 41.24
CA GLN A 9 15.16 -39.28 41.50
C GLN A 9 16.33 -39.39 40.52
N MET A 10 16.64 -38.28 39.85
CA MET A 10 17.87 -38.14 39.08
C MET A 10 18.84 -37.27 39.94
N CYS A 11 19.95 -37.89 40.32
CA CYS A 11 21.01 -37.25 41.11
C CYS A 11 21.82 -36.29 40.22
N ILE A 12 21.90 -35.06 40.63
CA ILE A 12 22.87 -34.06 40.16
C ILE A 12 24.15 -34.26 40.97
N ARG A 13 25.26 -34.40 40.30
CA ARG A 13 26.59 -34.54 40.94
C ARG A 13 27.36 -33.23 40.64
N ASP A 14 27.44 -32.39 41.66
CA ASP A 14 28.40 -31.28 41.71
C ASP A 14 29.82 -31.82 41.77
N ARG A 15 30.73 -31.14 41.09
CA ARG A 15 32.16 -31.33 41.34
C ARG A 15 32.86 -29.95 41.30
N ASP A 16 33.41 -29.71 42.47
CA ASP A 16 34.11 -28.50 42.89
C ASP A 16 35.37 -28.15 42.09
N GLN A 17 35.62 -26.87 42.16
CA GLN A 17 36.87 -26.17 41.79
C GLN A 17 38.04 -26.58 42.69
N SER A 18 39.23 -26.70 42.12
CA SER A 18 40.46 -26.45 42.85
C SER A 18 41.56 -25.89 41.91
N ILE A 19 42.05 -24.76 42.28
CA ILE A 19 43.18 -23.99 41.83
C ILE A 19 44.46 -24.75 42.18
N ILE A 20 45.45 -24.89 41.27
CA ILE A 20 46.85 -25.00 41.64
C ILE A 20 47.73 -24.24 40.64
N GLN A 21 48.59 -23.38 41.19
CA GLN A 21 49.64 -22.59 40.56
C GLN A 21 50.92 -23.37 40.28
N ASN A 22 51.59 -22.96 39.20
CA ASN A 22 53.03 -22.91 38.87
C ASN A 22 54.03 -23.79 39.66
N LYS A 23 54.89 -24.49 38.88
CA LYS A 23 56.38 -24.24 38.90
C LYS A 23 57.08 -24.95 37.73
N ASN A 24 58.04 -24.22 37.17
CA ASN A 24 59.05 -24.68 36.22
C ASN A 24 59.95 -25.76 36.86
N GLU A 25 60.48 -26.69 36.03
CA GLU A 25 61.89 -27.01 35.99
C GLU A 25 62.21 -28.02 34.85
N ASP A 26 63.36 -27.83 34.28
CA ASP A 26 63.99 -28.49 33.12
C ASP A 26 64.20 -29.98 33.25
N SER A 27 64.16 -30.71 32.15
CA SER A 27 65.20 -31.66 31.76
C SER A 27 64.98 -32.15 30.33
N ASN A 28 66.08 -32.09 29.57
CA ASN A 28 66.30 -32.62 28.23
C ASN A 28 66.08 -34.15 28.18
N ASP A 29 65.43 -34.63 27.12
CA ASP A 29 65.94 -35.80 26.41
C ASP A 29 65.49 -35.80 24.94
N VAL A 30 66.44 -36.13 24.08
CA VAL A 30 66.38 -36.15 22.62
C VAL A 30 65.70 -37.40 22.11
N ILE A 31 64.68 -37.30 21.29
CA ILE A 31 64.39 -38.33 20.27
C ILE A 31 63.99 -37.61 18.97
N GLN A 32 64.77 -37.87 17.94
CA GLN A 32 64.58 -37.44 16.54
C GLN A 32 63.30 -38.10 15.97
N GLY A 33 62.58 -37.28 15.17
CA GLY A 33 61.81 -37.86 14.08
C GLY A 33 60.43 -37.23 13.85
N ILE A 34 60.30 -36.61 12.70
CA ILE A 34 59.09 -36.17 11.99
C ILE A 34 58.63 -34.77 12.34
N LYS A 35 59.10 -33.80 11.56
CA LYS A 35 58.47 -32.48 11.39
C LYS A 35 57.14 -32.67 10.67
N ILE A 36 56.01 -32.58 11.42
CA ILE A 36 54.72 -32.26 10.88
C ILE A 36 54.63 -30.73 10.98
N GLU A 37 54.79 -30.03 9.86
CA GLU A 37 54.40 -28.64 9.73
C GLU A 37 52.88 -28.58 9.97
N GLN A 38 52.51 -28.19 11.18
CA GLN A 38 51.18 -27.68 11.42
C GLN A 38 51.09 -26.30 10.75
N GLN A 39 50.61 -26.27 9.52
CA GLN A 39 50.00 -25.08 8.98
C GLN A 39 48.83 -24.74 9.87
N ASN A 40 49.04 -23.78 10.78
CA ASN A 40 47.96 -23.07 11.41
C ASN A 40 47.24 -22.25 10.34
N GLU A 41 46.32 -22.89 9.60
CA GLU A 41 45.25 -22.16 8.93
C GLU A 41 44.46 -21.48 10.03
N LYS A 42 44.78 -20.21 10.27
CA LYS A 42 43.85 -19.29 10.92
C LYS A 42 42.60 -19.32 10.05
N ILE A 43 41.59 -20.08 10.48
CA ILE A 43 40.23 -19.89 10.02
C ILE A 43 39.88 -18.46 10.48
N LEU A 44 40.07 -17.49 9.61
CA LEU A 44 39.48 -16.19 9.70
C LEU A 44 37.98 -16.43 9.53
N VAL A 45 37.28 -16.63 10.65
CA VAL A 45 35.84 -16.49 10.71
C VAL A 45 35.57 -15.03 10.40
N ASN A 46 35.40 -14.74 9.14
CA ASN A 46 34.99 -13.44 8.67
C ASN A 46 33.50 -13.30 9.08
N ASN A 47 33.26 -12.85 10.31
CA ASN A 47 31.93 -12.57 10.89
C ASN A 47 31.32 -11.28 10.31
N SER A 48 31.69 -10.91 9.11
CA SER A 48 31.02 -9.86 8.35
C SER A 48 30.71 -10.38 6.93
N LEU A 49 29.80 -11.34 6.83
CA LEU A 49 28.87 -11.28 5.72
C LEU A 49 28.02 -10.03 6.01
N SER A 50 28.56 -8.88 5.64
CA SER A 50 27.76 -7.68 5.53
C SER A 50 26.68 -8.02 4.51
N VAL A 51 25.43 -8.05 4.96
CA VAL A 51 24.21 -8.19 4.13
C VAL A 51 24.09 -7.05 3.11
N SER A 52 25.13 -6.24 2.95
CA SER A 52 25.21 -5.01 2.17
C SER A 52 25.43 -5.18 0.68
N ASP A 53 25.64 -6.39 0.17
CA ASP A 53 25.89 -6.59 -1.27
C ASP A 53 24.83 -7.48 -1.91
N ILE A 54 23.57 -7.04 -1.90
CA ILE A 54 22.58 -7.58 -2.82
C ILE A 54 22.93 -7.05 -4.21
N LYS A 55 23.75 -7.83 -4.91
CA LYS A 55 24.19 -7.49 -6.28
C LYS A 55 23.18 -7.86 -7.34
N LEU A 56 22.17 -8.66 -6.99
CA LEU A 56 21.19 -9.21 -7.92
C LEU A 56 19.79 -9.15 -7.31
N ALA A 57 18.89 -8.43 -7.95
CA ALA A 57 17.47 -8.46 -7.63
C ALA A 57 16.65 -8.19 -8.89
N GLY A 58 15.79 -9.13 -9.27
CA GLY A 58 14.99 -9.02 -10.48
C GLY A 58 13.91 -10.08 -10.57
N LEU A 59 13.13 -9.95 -11.62
CA LEU A 59 11.98 -10.79 -11.93
C LEU A 59 12.26 -11.73 -13.12
N TYR A 60 12.95 -11.20 -14.13
CA TYR A 60 13.21 -11.90 -15.38
C TYR A 60 14.61 -12.46 -15.45
N ASP A 61 14.75 -13.63 -16.05
CA ASP A 61 16.05 -14.19 -16.38
C ASP A 61 16.67 -13.41 -17.56
N PRO A 62 17.94 -12.96 -17.46
CA PRO A 62 18.56 -12.21 -18.54
C PRO A 62 18.71 -13.04 -19.82
N GLU A 63 19.10 -14.32 -19.76
CA GLU A 63 19.35 -15.16 -20.92
C GLU A 63 18.06 -15.41 -21.71
N GLU A 64 16.93 -15.64 -21.03
CA GLU A 64 15.61 -15.83 -21.67
C GLU A 64 15.14 -14.58 -22.45
N ASN A 65 15.66 -13.41 -22.10
CA ASN A 65 15.30 -12.14 -22.74
C ASN A 65 16.40 -11.60 -23.66
N GLY A 66 17.44 -12.40 -23.93
CA GLY A 66 18.55 -11.99 -24.79
C GLY A 66 19.41 -10.86 -24.19
N LEU A 67 19.44 -10.77 -22.88
CA LEU A 67 20.19 -9.78 -22.10
C LEU A 67 21.36 -10.47 -21.37
N SER A 68 22.33 -9.68 -20.92
CA SER A 68 23.42 -10.17 -20.09
C SER A 68 23.20 -9.79 -18.61
N ILE A 69 23.66 -10.64 -17.69
CA ILE A 69 23.57 -10.38 -16.25
C ILE A 69 24.33 -9.12 -15.84
N ASP A 70 25.33 -8.74 -16.61
CA ASP A 70 26.18 -7.55 -16.40
C ASP A 70 25.75 -6.32 -17.25
N MET A 71 24.53 -6.36 -17.81
CA MET A 71 24.01 -5.35 -18.75
C MET A 71 24.13 -3.91 -18.24
N TRP A 72 24.08 -3.70 -16.93
CA TRP A 72 24.17 -2.37 -16.30
C TRP A 72 25.58 -2.06 -15.76
N SER A 73 26.48 -3.04 -15.64
CA SER A 73 27.75 -2.91 -14.92
C SER A 73 28.68 -1.79 -15.45
N ASN A 74 28.65 -1.55 -16.75
CA ASN A 74 29.45 -0.52 -17.40
C ASN A 74 28.72 0.80 -17.61
N SER A 75 27.47 0.91 -17.10
CA SER A 75 26.66 2.11 -17.24
C SER A 75 26.96 3.12 -16.14
N ASN A 76 26.86 4.41 -16.46
CA ASN A 76 26.96 5.47 -15.46
C ASN A 76 25.60 5.64 -14.74
N GLY A 77 25.60 5.54 -13.42
CA GLY A 77 24.40 5.66 -12.60
C GLY A 77 23.67 7.00 -12.75
N GLU A 78 24.36 8.10 -12.96
CA GLU A 78 23.73 9.42 -13.21
C GLU A 78 22.92 9.43 -14.51
N ASP A 79 23.44 8.81 -15.57
CA ASP A 79 22.73 8.70 -16.85
C ASP A 79 21.49 7.82 -16.71
N ILE A 80 21.61 6.69 -15.99
CA ILE A 80 20.49 5.80 -15.70
C ILE A 80 19.40 6.52 -14.90
N LYS A 81 19.77 7.24 -13.82
CA LYS A 81 18.82 8.05 -13.02
C LYS A 81 18.03 9.03 -13.89
N SER A 82 18.75 9.75 -14.76
CA SER A 82 18.14 10.72 -15.67
C SER A 82 17.18 10.07 -16.65
N ILE A 83 17.60 8.97 -17.29
CA ILE A 83 16.79 8.24 -18.29
C ILE A 83 15.54 7.63 -17.62
N LEU A 84 15.69 6.91 -16.51
CA LEU A 84 14.58 6.28 -15.81
C LEU A 84 13.58 7.29 -15.31
N LYS A 85 14.03 8.42 -14.72
CA LYS A 85 13.15 9.50 -14.30
C LYS A 85 12.34 10.06 -15.47
N ASN A 86 12.95 10.24 -16.64
CA ASN A 86 12.27 10.73 -17.83
C ASN A 86 11.28 9.71 -18.40
N LEU A 87 11.62 8.42 -18.41
CA LEU A 87 10.75 7.35 -18.92
C LEU A 87 9.55 7.13 -18.01
N THR A 88 9.77 7.07 -16.70
CA THR A 88 8.71 6.83 -15.72
C THR A 88 7.75 8.01 -15.54
N SER A 89 8.11 9.21 -16.02
CA SER A 89 7.23 10.40 -16.01
C SER A 89 6.33 10.52 -17.23
N LYS A 90 6.46 9.64 -18.23
CA LYS A 90 5.70 9.68 -19.49
C LYS A 90 4.72 8.50 -19.55
N ASP A 91 3.62 8.73 -20.26
CA ASP A 91 2.73 7.65 -20.68
C ASP A 91 3.35 6.91 -21.84
N LEU A 92 3.77 5.69 -21.59
CA LEU A 92 4.39 4.83 -22.59
C LEU A 92 3.33 3.98 -23.28
N SER A 93 3.56 3.64 -24.56
CA SER A 93 2.74 2.62 -25.21
C SER A 93 2.93 1.27 -24.50
N LYS A 94 1.91 0.40 -24.54
CA LYS A 94 1.97 -0.96 -23.93
C LYS A 94 3.20 -1.76 -24.37
N PHE A 95 3.66 -1.56 -25.62
CA PHE A 95 4.86 -2.23 -26.11
C PHE A 95 6.13 -1.65 -25.51
N SER A 96 6.24 -0.33 -25.44
CA SER A 96 7.41 0.35 -24.80
C SER A 96 7.48 0.06 -23.32
N GLU A 97 6.34 -0.02 -22.65
CA GLU A 97 6.23 -0.39 -21.25
C GLU A 97 6.75 -1.81 -20.98
N LYS A 98 6.37 -2.77 -21.84
CA LYS A 98 6.88 -4.15 -21.76
C LYS A 98 8.40 -4.23 -21.95
N ILE A 99 8.97 -3.44 -22.86
CA ILE A 99 10.43 -3.36 -23.02
C ILE A 99 11.08 -2.80 -21.74
N LEU A 100 10.51 -1.76 -21.16
CA LEU A 100 11.00 -1.16 -19.91
C LEU A 100 10.88 -2.15 -18.73
N ASP A 101 9.78 -2.91 -18.65
CA ASP A 101 9.61 -3.99 -17.65
C ASP A 101 10.80 -4.96 -17.73
N ILE A 102 11.07 -5.50 -18.93
CA ILE A 102 12.13 -6.45 -19.13
C ILE A 102 13.49 -5.82 -18.80
N ALA A 103 13.78 -4.63 -19.32
CA ALA A 103 15.07 -3.98 -19.10
C ALA A 103 15.31 -3.65 -17.61
N LEU A 104 14.32 -3.12 -16.92
CA LEU A 104 14.47 -2.68 -15.53
C LEU A 104 14.37 -3.82 -14.53
N LEU A 105 13.43 -4.76 -14.75
CA LEU A 105 13.14 -5.83 -13.80
C LEU A 105 13.94 -7.13 -14.06
N THR A 106 14.80 -7.16 -15.06
CA THR A 106 15.71 -8.30 -15.26
C THR A 106 16.69 -8.43 -14.10
N ASN A 107 16.97 -9.67 -13.71
CA ASN A 107 17.96 -10.01 -12.70
C ASN A 107 19.37 -9.69 -13.24
N SER A 108 20.01 -8.68 -12.70
CA SER A 108 21.26 -8.13 -13.22
C SER A 108 22.10 -7.46 -12.14
N TYR A 109 23.41 -7.43 -12.36
CA TYR A 109 24.29 -6.62 -11.53
C TYR A 109 23.93 -5.14 -11.65
N ILE A 110 24.13 -4.42 -10.56
CA ILE A 110 23.92 -2.97 -10.50
C ILE A 110 25.07 -2.26 -11.24
N PRO A 111 24.85 -1.01 -11.68
CA PRO A 111 25.93 -0.16 -12.19
C PRO A 111 27.04 0.04 -11.17
N ASN A 112 28.29 0.04 -11.65
CA ASN A 112 29.46 0.16 -10.76
C ASN A 112 29.79 1.61 -10.38
N THR A 113 29.24 2.61 -11.06
CA THR A 113 29.60 4.02 -10.90
C THR A 113 28.39 4.93 -10.69
N ASN A 114 28.54 5.90 -9.78
CA ASN A 114 27.64 7.02 -9.54
C ASN A 114 26.19 6.63 -9.13
N ILE A 115 25.98 5.41 -8.61
CA ILE A 115 24.74 4.95 -8.04
C ILE A 115 25.02 3.88 -6.99
N SER A 116 24.31 3.91 -5.88
CA SER A 116 24.36 2.84 -4.88
C SER A 116 23.40 1.71 -5.22
N SER A 117 23.64 0.52 -4.64
CA SER A 117 22.71 -0.62 -4.76
C SER A 117 21.30 -0.25 -4.33
N LYS A 118 21.20 0.47 -3.22
CA LYS A 118 19.92 0.92 -2.68
C LYS A 118 19.18 1.84 -3.64
N GLU A 119 19.85 2.86 -4.19
CA GLU A 119 19.23 3.79 -5.15
C GLU A 119 18.72 3.07 -6.41
N PHE A 120 19.49 2.10 -6.93
CA PHE A 120 19.07 1.34 -8.11
C PHE A 120 17.86 0.44 -7.82
N LEU A 121 17.80 -0.18 -6.64
CA LEU A 121 16.65 -0.93 -6.19
C LEU A 121 15.44 -0.04 -5.96
N ASP A 122 15.63 1.14 -5.38
CA ASP A 122 14.54 2.12 -5.18
C ASP A 122 13.89 2.51 -6.50
N PHE A 123 14.66 2.64 -7.62
CA PHE A 123 14.06 2.84 -8.94
C PHE A 123 13.18 1.67 -9.39
N LYS A 124 13.60 0.42 -9.16
CA LYS A 124 12.77 -0.76 -9.46
C LYS A 124 11.48 -0.75 -8.63
N PHE A 125 11.58 -0.42 -7.34
CA PHE A 125 10.43 -0.37 -6.44
C PHE A 125 9.47 0.76 -6.80
N ASP A 126 9.97 1.97 -7.07
CA ASP A 126 9.14 3.10 -7.48
C ASP A 126 8.42 2.83 -8.79
N TYR A 127 9.08 2.14 -9.72
CA TYR A 127 8.46 1.70 -10.96
C TYR A 127 7.34 0.70 -10.73
N LEU A 128 7.56 -0.34 -9.91
CA LEU A 128 6.56 -1.34 -9.56
C LEU A 128 5.37 -0.72 -8.82
N ILE A 129 5.63 0.20 -7.89
CA ILE A 129 4.59 0.94 -7.16
C ILE A 129 3.77 1.79 -8.13
N LYS A 130 4.42 2.53 -9.04
CA LYS A 130 3.73 3.38 -10.02
C LYS A 130 2.84 2.58 -10.98
N LYS A 131 3.23 1.35 -11.32
CA LYS A 131 2.41 0.46 -12.16
C LYS A 131 1.15 -0.04 -11.46
N GLU A 132 1.12 -0.04 -10.14
CA GLU A 132 0.03 -0.60 -9.32
C GLU A 132 -0.34 -2.05 -9.71
N ASN A 133 0.61 -2.77 -10.30
CA ASN A 133 0.42 -4.18 -10.64
C ASN A 133 0.82 -5.07 -9.47
N PHE A 134 -0.14 -5.39 -8.62
CA PHE A 134 0.08 -6.14 -7.38
C PHE A 134 0.52 -7.59 -7.60
N ASP A 135 0.11 -8.22 -8.70
CA ASP A 135 0.57 -9.57 -9.05
C ASP A 135 2.06 -9.54 -9.40
N LEU A 136 2.52 -8.54 -10.14
CA LEU A 136 3.92 -8.35 -10.48
C LEU A 136 4.78 -8.04 -9.24
N ILE A 137 4.25 -7.22 -8.31
CA ILE A 137 4.90 -6.93 -7.03
C ILE A 137 5.07 -8.21 -6.21
N LYS A 138 4.00 -9.01 -6.11
CA LYS A 138 4.02 -10.29 -5.40
C LYS A 138 5.04 -11.24 -6.01
N GLU A 139 5.06 -11.38 -7.34
CA GLU A 139 6.03 -12.24 -8.04
C GLU A 139 7.47 -11.77 -7.81
N PHE A 140 7.71 -10.45 -7.82
CA PHE A 140 9.01 -9.88 -7.50
C PHE A 140 9.47 -10.25 -6.08
N LEU A 141 8.59 -10.15 -5.09
CA LEU A 141 8.89 -10.48 -3.70
C LEU A 141 9.12 -12.00 -3.52
N ILE A 142 8.35 -12.85 -4.21
CA ILE A 142 8.57 -14.31 -4.21
C ILE A 142 9.95 -14.68 -4.74
N LYS A 143 10.39 -14.04 -5.82
CA LYS A 143 11.71 -14.32 -6.42
C LYS A 143 12.88 -13.73 -5.61
N ASN A 144 12.59 -12.77 -4.74
CA ASN A 144 13.60 -12.07 -3.92
C ASN A 144 13.24 -12.08 -2.42
N PRO A 145 13.04 -13.25 -1.78
CA PRO A 145 12.47 -13.34 -0.42
C PRO A 145 13.35 -12.78 0.69
N ASN A 146 14.65 -12.62 0.43
CA ASN A 146 15.63 -12.14 1.40
C ASN A 146 16.07 -10.68 1.14
N LEU A 147 15.27 -9.94 0.37
CA LEU A 147 15.57 -8.56 0.03
C LEU A 147 15.10 -7.63 1.16
N ILE A 148 16.04 -7.18 2.01
CA ILE A 148 15.74 -6.28 3.15
C ILE A 148 15.11 -4.97 2.66
N GLU A 149 15.64 -4.40 1.58
CA GLU A 149 15.15 -3.17 0.98
C GLU A 149 13.71 -3.33 0.40
N GLY A 150 13.25 -4.57 0.23
CA GLY A 150 11.90 -4.89 -0.28
C GLY A 150 10.75 -4.46 0.64
N GLU A 151 11.02 -4.00 1.86
CA GLU A 151 9.97 -3.57 2.83
C GLU A 151 9.07 -2.46 2.29
N LYS A 152 9.57 -1.59 1.42
CA LYS A 152 8.78 -0.56 0.74
C LYS A 152 7.66 -1.19 -0.12
N LEU A 153 7.98 -2.24 -0.86
CA LEU A 153 6.99 -2.99 -1.67
C LEU A 153 6.02 -3.77 -0.79
N ILE A 154 6.53 -4.42 0.27
CA ILE A 154 5.70 -5.16 1.22
C ILE A 154 4.70 -4.21 1.87
N LYS A 155 5.15 -3.04 2.32
CA LYS A 155 4.28 -2.02 2.90
C LYS A 155 3.22 -1.55 1.90
N PHE A 156 3.60 -1.24 0.67
CA PHE A 156 2.66 -0.82 -0.38
C PHE A 156 1.62 -1.89 -0.67
N TYR A 157 2.05 -3.14 -0.79
CA TYR A 157 1.17 -4.30 -1.00
C TYR A 157 0.18 -4.49 0.15
N THR A 158 0.68 -4.53 1.39
CA THR A 158 -0.16 -4.75 2.58
C THR A 158 -1.14 -3.62 2.81
N ASP A 159 -0.70 -2.37 2.66
CA ASP A 159 -1.53 -1.18 2.87
C ASP A 159 -2.66 -1.13 1.83
N HIS A 160 -2.37 -1.43 0.57
CA HIS A 160 -3.37 -1.49 -0.49
C HIS A 160 -4.46 -2.53 -0.18
N TYR A 161 -4.08 -3.77 0.07
CA TYR A 161 -5.08 -4.82 0.32
C TYR A 161 -5.85 -4.59 1.63
N LEU A 162 -5.21 -4.06 2.68
CA LEU A 162 -5.90 -3.71 3.90
C LEU A 162 -6.87 -2.54 3.71
N SER A 163 -6.49 -1.51 2.96
CA SER A 163 -7.37 -0.38 2.63
C SER A 163 -8.59 -0.81 1.79
N ASN A 164 -8.46 -1.91 1.05
CA ASN A 164 -9.55 -2.53 0.29
C ASN A 164 -10.27 -3.65 1.08
N SER A 165 -10.11 -3.72 2.39
CA SER A 165 -10.73 -4.72 3.28
C SER A 165 -10.43 -6.19 2.92
N GLN A 166 -9.32 -6.43 2.20
CA GLN A 166 -8.86 -7.75 1.78
C GLN A 166 -7.72 -8.24 2.68
N LEU A 167 -8.01 -8.43 3.97
CA LEU A 167 -7.01 -8.75 5.00
C LEU A 167 -6.24 -10.05 4.70
N ASP A 168 -6.91 -11.09 4.20
CA ASP A 168 -6.24 -12.37 3.88
C ASP A 168 -5.14 -12.18 2.84
N LYS A 169 -5.40 -11.40 1.78
CA LYS A 169 -4.39 -11.06 0.77
C LYS A 169 -3.28 -10.18 1.34
N SER A 170 -3.64 -9.27 2.23
CA SER A 170 -2.66 -8.44 2.93
C SER A 170 -1.70 -9.27 3.78
N CYS A 171 -2.19 -10.36 4.39
CA CYS A 171 -1.41 -11.22 5.26
C CYS A 171 -0.57 -12.27 4.50
N GLU A 172 -0.96 -12.70 3.31
CA GLU A 172 -0.25 -13.75 2.57
C GLU A 172 1.22 -13.42 2.27
N ILE A 173 1.56 -12.13 2.16
CA ILE A 173 2.92 -11.69 1.86
C ILE A 173 3.91 -12.04 2.97
N PHE A 174 3.46 -12.14 4.21
CA PHE A 174 4.29 -12.48 5.37
C PHE A 174 4.69 -13.95 5.43
N GLU A 175 4.03 -14.82 4.67
CA GLU A 175 4.42 -16.23 4.50
C GLU A 175 5.54 -16.39 3.44
N ILE A 176 5.72 -15.39 2.60
CA ILE A 176 6.64 -15.41 1.46
C ILE A 176 7.95 -14.70 1.81
N THR A 177 7.87 -13.61 2.59
CA THR A 177 9.01 -12.74 2.90
C THR A 177 9.64 -13.12 4.24
N ASN A 178 10.97 -13.33 4.23
CA ASN A 178 11.69 -13.82 5.41
C ASN A 178 12.23 -12.69 6.31
N LEU A 179 12.67 -11.59 5.71
CA LEU A 179 13.34 -10.49 6.41
C LEU A 179 12.41 -9.29 6.53
N ILE A 180 12.06 -8.96 7.77
CA ILE A 180 11.28 -7.78 8.14
C ILE A 180 12.00 -7.12 9.31
N SER A 181 12.43 -5.87 9.12
CA SER A 181 13.09 -5.06 10.14
C SER A 181 12.22 -3.90 10.64
N SER A 182 11.31 -3.42 9.80
CA SER A 182 10.39 -2.32 10.10
C SER A 182 9.40 -2.68 11.21
N ASP A 183 9.29 -1.83 12.22
CA ASP A 183 8.33 -2.01 13.32
C ASP A 183 6.88 -2.05 12.80
N TYR A 184 6.56 -1.24 11.80
CA TYR A 184 5.25 -1.24 11.17
C TYR A 184 4.88 -2.61 10.58
N LEU A 185 5.76 -3.20 9.78
CA LEU A 185 5.53 -4.51 9.15
C LEU A 185 5.57 -5.64 10.18
N THR A 186 6.40 -5.53 11.22
CA THR A 186 6.42 -6.49 12.33
C THR A 186 5.09 -6.46 13.09
N ASN A 187 4.55 -5.27 13.38
CA ASN A 187 3.23 -5.12 13.99
C ASN A 187 2.14 -5.70 13.10
N PHE A 188 2.24 -5.47 11.79
CA PHE A 188 1.30 -6.03 10.82
C PHE A 188 1.36 -7.56 10.81
N LYS A 189 2.55 -8.15 10.79
CA LYS A 189 2.75 -9.61 10.86
C LYS A 189 2.16 -10.19 12.14
N MET A 190 2.36 -9.56 13.31
CA MET A 190 1.75 -10.00 14.57
C MET A 190 0.22 -10.01 14.46
N TYR A 191 -0.37 -8.97 13.86
CA TYR A 191 -1.81 -8.92 13.63
C TYR A 191 -2.28 -10.02 12.68
N CYS A 192 -1.56 -10.27 11.59
CA CYS A 192 -1.87 -11.37 10.67
C CYS A 192 -1.83 -12.75 11.35
N LEU A 193 -0.86 -12.98 12.22
CA LEU A 193 -0.79 -14.22 13.00
C LEU A 193 -2.01 -14.39 13.92
N ILE A 194 -2.48 -13.32 14.57
CA ILE A 194 -3.71 -13.36 15.36
C ILE A 194 -4.92 -13.66 14.47
N HIS A 195 -5.02 -13.04 13.31
CA HIS A 195 -6.12 -13.25 12.35
C HIS A 195 -6.14 -14.70 11.83
N GLN A 196 -4.99 -15.32 11.65
CA GLN A 196 -4.82 -16.72 11.22
C GLN A 196 -4.95 -17.74 12.37
N GLU A 197 -5.38 -17.32 13.56
CA GLU A 197 -5.49 -18.15 14.79
C GLU A 197 -4.13 -18.67 15.31
N ARG A 198 -3.00 -18.16 14.82
CA ARG A 198 -1.63 -18.51 15.25
C ARG A 198 -1.19 -17.66 16.44
N ARG A 199 -1.99 -17.64 17.49
CA ARG A 199 -1.84 -16.75 18.66
C ARG A 199 -0.53 -16.94 19.42
N ASP A 200 -0.05 -18.17 19.53
CA ASP A 200 1.21 -18.46 20.23
C ASP A 200 2.41 -17.86 19.52
N GLU A 201 2.41 -17.89 18.18
CA GLU A 201 3.47 -17.28 17.39
C GLU A 201 3.41 -15.73 17.44
N ALA A 202 2.20 -15.17 17.44
CA ALA A 202 2.00 -13.75 17.63
C ALA A 202 2.52 -13.28 19.00
N GLN A 203 2.25 -14.06 20.06
CA GLN A 203 2.72 -13.77 21.41
C GLN A 203 4.25 -13.86 21.50
N LEU A 204 4.85 -14.89 20.91
CA LEU A 204 6.32 -15.03 20.90
C LEU A 204 7.00 -13.84 20.24
N LEU A 205 6.47 -13.38 19.08
CA LEU A 205 7.02 -12.23 18.36
C LEU A 205 6.81 -10.93 19.16
N PHE A 206 5.67 -10.79 19.83
CA PHE A 206 5.36 -9.67 20.68
C PHE A 206 6.31 -9.58 21.89
N ASP A 207 6.55 -10.70 22.59
CA ASP A 207 7.46 -10.77 23.73
C ASP A 207 8.89 -10.40 23.33
N LEU A 208 9.36 -10.95 22.18
CA LEU A 208 10.68 -10.64 21.63
C LEU A 208 10.84 -9.13 21.35
N LYS A 209 9.84 -8.50 20.74
CA LYS A 209 9.86 -7.06 20.45
C LYS A 209 9.72 -6.21 21.72
N THR A 210 8.98 -6.68 22.71
CA THR A 210 8.85 -6.00 24.00
C THR A 210 10.19 -5.98 24.74
N ASP A 211 10.93 -7.08 24.72
CA ASP A 211 12.26 -7.19 25.34
C ASP A 211 13.28 -6.24 24.68
N LEU A 212 13.14 -5.98 23.39
CA LEU A 212 13.95 -5.01 22.65
C LEU A 212 13.52 -3.55 22.90
N GLY A 213 12.34 -3.31 23.49
CA GLY A 213 11.80 -1.98 23.74
C GLY A 213 11.21 -1.26 22.52
N ASP A 214 10.95 -1.96 21.44
CA ASP A 214 10.62 -1.40 20.12
C ASP A 214 9.10 -1.26 19.84
N LEU A 215 8.22 -1.54 20.80
CA LEU A 215 6.77 -1.48 20.59
C LEU A 215 6.15 -0.17 21.07
N ASP A 216 5.35 0.45 20.20
CA ASP A 216 4.60 1.63 20.61
C ASP A 216 3.38 1.29 21.50
N LYS A 217 2.99 2.22 22.37
CA LYS A 217 1.94 2.02 23.35
C LYS A 217 0.57 1.74 22.74
N PHE A 218 0.27 2.34 21.59
CA PHE A 218 -0.98 2.12 20.88
C PHE A 218 -1.08 0.67 20.44
N PHE A 219 -0.05 0.17 19.74
CA PHE A 219 -0.03 -1.21 19.27
C PHE A 219 -0.12 -2.21 20.42
N VAL A 220 0.65 -2.00 21.50
CA VAL A 220 0.61 -2.83 22.71
C VAL A 220 -0.82 -2.92 23.28
N ASN A 221 -1.54 -1.79 23.36
CA ASN A 221 -2.91 -1.78 23.84
C ASN A 221 -3.83 -2.58 22.93
N LYS A 222 -3.74 -2.38 21.62
CA LYS A 222 -4.59 -3.06 20.62
C LYS A 222 -4.29 -4.56 20.56
N PHE A 223 -3.02 -4.95 20.60
CA PHE A 223 -2.60 -6.35 20.68
C PHE A 223 -3.21 -7.06 21.90
N ASN A 224 -3.09 -6.46 23.09
CA ASN A 224 -3.64 -7.05 24.31
C ASN A 224 -5.18 -7.20 24.28
N ILE A 225 -5.90 -6.28 23.59
CA ILE A 225 -7.35 -6.40 23.40
C ILE A 225 -7.65 -7.57 22.46
N LEU A 226 -6.95 -7.70 21.34
CA LEU A 226 -7.14 -8.78 20.36
C LEU A 226 -6.81 -10.15 20.93
N MET A 227 -5.79 -10.22 21.81
CA MET A 227 -5.43 -11.45 22.53
C MET A 227 -6.40 -11.79 23.67
N GLY A 228 -7.30 -10.87 24.02
CA GLY A 228 -8.27 -11.05 25.10
C GLY A 228 -7.74 -10.74 26.51
N TYR A 229 -6.55 -10.13 26.62
CA TYR A 229 -5.94 -9.77 27.90
C TYR A 229 -6.47 -8.47 28.47
N LYS A 230 -7.03 -7.60 27.63
CA LYS A 230 -7.66 -6.32 28.02
C LYS A 230 -9.05 -6.18 27.42
N LYS A 231 -9.87 -5.35 28.04
CA LYS A 231 -11.16 -4.93 27.50
C LYS A 231 -10.95 -3.92 26.37
N SER A 232 -11.97 -3.80 25.49
CA SER A 232 -12.01 -2.77 24.43
C SER A 232 -11.77 -1.37 25.01
N ASN A 233 -11.11 -0.52 24.23
CA ASN A 233 -10.90 0.89 24.53
C ASN A 233 -11.35 1.74 23.33
N GLU A 234 -11.56 3.04 23.54
CA GLU A 234 -12.00 3.99 22.50
C GLU A 234 -10.82 4.71 21.81
N GLU A 235 -9.58 4.20 21.99
CA GLU A 235 -8.39 4.81 21.41
C GLU A 235 -8.38 4.60 19.89
N LEU A 236 -8.44 5.69 19.13
CA LEU A 236 -8.42 5.73 17.65
C LEU A 236 -7.09 6.30 17.17
N SER A 237 -6.58 5.77 16.05
CA SER A 237 -5.36 6.29 15.41
C SER A 237 -5.47 6.29 13.89
N GLU A 238 -5.18 7.44 13.28
CA GLU A 238 -5.10 7.66 11.84
C GLU A 238 -3.65 7.63 11.30
N LYS A 239 -2.70 7.25 12.16
CA LYS A 239 -1.26 7.28 11.83
C LYS A 239 -0.90 6.45 10.59
N ASN A 240 -1.58 5.30 10.41
CA ASN A 240 -1.45 4.41 9.27
C ASN A 240 -2.68 3.50 9.17
N ILE A 241 -2.81 2.78 8.05
CA ILE A 241 -3.99 1.94 7.79
C ILE A 241 -4.12 0.78 8.79
N LEU A 242 -3.03 0.17 9.21
CA LEU A 242 -3.07 -0.89 10.23
C LEU A 242 -3.65 -0.37 11.54
N TYR A 243 -3.20 0.78 12.02
CA TYR A 243 -3.66 1.35 13.29
C TYR A 243 -5.13 1.79 13.22
N PHE A 244 -5.54 2.33 12.08
CA PHE A 244 -6.95 2.64 11.83
C PHE A 244 -7.81 1.37 11.83
N HIS A 245 -7.37 0.33 11.14
CA HIS A 245 -8.03 -0.97 11.13
C HIS A 245 -8.11 -1.59 12.52
N LEU A 246 -7.02 -1.56 13.31
CA LEU A 246 -7.01 -2.02 14.70
C LEU A 246 -7.97 -1.23 15.59
N SER A 247 -8.09 0.08 15.36
CA SER A 247 -9.11 0.91 16.04
C SER A 247 -10.51 0.39 15.73
N HIS A 248 -10.84 0.22 14.45
CA HIS A 248 -12.14 -0.31 14.02
C HIS A 248 -12.43 -1.69 14.65
N LYS A 249 -11.45 -2.60 14.70
CA LYS A 249 -11.65 -3.98 15.22
C LYS A 249 -11.73 -4.07 16.75
N THR A 250 -11.26 -3.06 17.47
CA THR A 250 -11.16 -3.09 18.95
C THR A 250 -12.10 -2.12 19.67
N ILE A 251 -12.66 -1.14 18.98
CA ILE A 251 -13.67 -0.22 19.52
C ILE A 251 -15.04 -0.88 19.33
N LYS A 252 -15.82 -0.95 20.41
CA LYS A 252 -17.09 -1.68 20.42
C LYS A 252 -18.16 -1.08 19.50
N ASP A 253 -18.35 0.23 19.58
CA ASP A 253 -19.31 0.97 18.77
C ASP A 253 -18.52 1.97 17.91
N PHE A 254 -17.78 1.42 16.93
CA PHE A 254 -16.89 2.21 16.10
C PHE A 254 -17.67 3.15 15.18
N GLU A 255 -17.52 4.44 15.41
CA GLU A 255 -18.00 5.49 14.55
C GLU A 255 -16.83 6.39 14.14
N TYR A 256 -16.76 6.73 12.87
CA TYR A 256 -15.75 7.63 12.37
C TYR A 256 -16.35 8.52 11.28
N GLU A 257 -16.14 9.81 11.41
CA GLU A 257 -16.58 10.81 10.44
C GLU A 257 -15.34 11.40 9.77
N PRO A 258 -15.10 11.05 8.48
CA PRO A 258 -13.91 11.52 7.78
C PRO A 258 -13.98 13.04 7.56
N LYS A 259 -12.80 13.68 7.49
CA LYS A 259 -12.60 15.11 7.23
C LYS A 259 -11.84 15.29 5.92
N ILE A 260 -11.69 16.53 5.47
CA ILE A 260 -10.93 16.87 4.24
C ILE A 260 -9.47 16.38 4.34
N GLU A 261 -8.86 16.46 5.54
CA GLU A 261 -7.49 16.04 5.79
C GLU A 261 -7.33 14.53 6.00
N THR A 262 -8.43 13.78 6.05
CA THR A 262 -8.37 12.32 6.24
C THR A 262 -7.62 11.67 5.08
N PRO A 263 -6.59 10.85 5.35
CA PRO A 263 -5.80 10.22 4.30
C PRO A 263 -6.62 9.33 3.37
N ARG A 264 -6.30 9.32 2.07
CA ARG A 264 -7.00 8.54 1.04
C ARG A 264 -7.14 7.05 1.40
N PHE A 265 -6.13 6.45 2.01
CA PHE A 265 -6.19 5.03 2.40
C PHE A 265 -7.27 4.76 3.49
N ILE A 266 -7.55 5.73 4.37
CA ILE A 266 -8.66 5.62 5.34
C ILE A 266 -10.00 5.74 4.61
N TRP A 267 -10.11 6.66 3.66
CA TRP A 267 -11.31 6.79 2.84
C TRP A 267 -11.64 5.49 2.10
N ASN A 268 -10.66 4.89 1.43
CA ASN A 268 -10.83 3.61 0.75
C ASN A 268 -11.27 2.51 1.73
N TYR A 269 -10.66 2.46 2.92
CA TYR A 269 -11.02 1.51 3.95
C TYR A 269 -12.46 1.68 4.43
N LEU A 270 -12.90 2.91 4.66
CA LEU A 270 -14.27 3.21 5.08
C LEU A 270 -15.29 2.78 4.01
N ALA A 271 -14.99 3.07 2.74
CA ALA A 271 -15.83 2.69 1.62
C ALA A 271 -15.98 1.15 1.50
N THR A 272 -14.84 0.45 1.50
CA THR A 272 -14.80 -1.01 1.31
C THR A 272 -15.29 -1.80 2.53
N SER A 273 -15.22 -1.19 3.72
CA SER A 273 -15.74 -1.76 4.97
C SER A 273 -17.21 -1.38 5.27
N ASN A 274 -17.89 -0.66 4.36
CA ASN A 274 -19.25 -0.15 4.54
C ASN A 274 -19.41 0.72 5.81
N LEU A 275 -18.39 1.52 6.12
CA LEU A 275 -18.38 2.43 7.27
C LEU A 275 -18.70 3.88 6.89
N LEU A 276 -18.80 4.18 5.59
CA LEU A 276 -19.25 5.50 5.13
C LEU A 276 -20.73 5.68 5.35
N LYS A 277 -21.11 6.90 5.72
CA LYS A 277 -22.52 7.27 5.79
C LYS A 277 -23.14 7.17 4.39
N ASN A 278 -24.32 6.52 4.32
CA ASN A 278 -25.10 6.54 3.08
C ASN A 278 -25.49 7.99 2.76
N THR A 279 -25.32 8.39 1.51
CA THR A 279 -25.67 9.74 1.01
C THR A 279 -27.14 10.11 1.20
N GLU A 280 -28.01 9.11 1.41
CA GLU A 280 -29.44 9.32 1.76
C GLU A 280 -29.62 9.97 3.14
N PHE A 281 -28.68 9.80 4.07
CA PHE A 281 -28.75 10.34 5.42
C PHE A 281 -27.88 11.58 5.62
N VAL A 282 -27.19 12.05 4.56
CA VAL A 282 -26.39 13.27 4.61
C VAL A 282 -27.30 14.48 4.77
N ASP A 283 -26.94 15.39 5.66
CA ASP A 283 -27.64 16.65 5.80
C ASP A 283 -27.30 17.58 4.61
N ILE A 284 -28.33 17.92 3.82
CA ILE A 284 -28.16 18.79 2.64
C ILE A 284 -27.90 20.25 2.99
N GLU A 285 -28.09 20.65 4.25
CA GLU A 285 -27.73 21.98 4.74
C GLU A 285 -26.26 22.05 5.21
N ASN A 286 -25.61 20.89 5.37
CA ASN A 286 -24.20 20.81 5.75
C ASN A 286 -23.28 20.89 4.52
N GLU A 287 -22.90 22.11 4.19
CA GLU A 287 -22.01 22.43 3.06
C GLU A 287 -20.68 21.64 3.09
N GLU A 288 -20.06 21.53 4.28
CA GLU A 288 -18.78 20.83 4.43
C GLU A 288 -18.91 19.34 4.09
N GLN A 289 -19.98 18.65 4.53
CA GLN A 289 -20.21 17.26 4.20
C GLN A 289 -20.46 17.08 2.70
N ILE A 290 -21.20 17.96 2.05
CA ILE A 290 -21.46 17.85 0.62
C ILE A 290 -20.17 18.03 -0.20
N LYS A 291 -19.37 19.06 0.10
CA LYS A 291 -18.08 19.28 -0.53
C LYS A 291 -17.13 18.09 -0.32
N LEU A 292 -17.15 17.51 0.87
CA LEU A 292 -16.37 16.33 1.18
C LEU A 292 -16.77 15.11 0.34
N ILE A 293 -18.07 14.90 0.14
CA ILE A 293 -18.58 13.81 -0.73
C ILE A 293 -18.18 14.06 -2.18
N GLU A 294 -18.24 15.29 -2.67
CA GLU A 294 -17.79 15.63 -4.02
C GLU A 294 -16.30 15.30 -4.22
N ILE A 295 -15.44 15.68 -3.26
CA ILE A 295 -14.01 15.36 -3.29
C ILE A 295 -13.80 13.83 -3.24
N ALA A 296 -14.50 13.15 -2.33
CA ALA A 296 -14.40 11.69 -2.20
C ALA A 296 -14.93 10.95 -3.43
N THR A 297 -15.92 11.52 -4.14
CA THR A 297 -16.38 11.00 -5.44
C THR A 297 -15.32 11.19 -6.52
N ASN A 298 -14.69 12.37 -6.57
CA ASN A 298 -13.58 12.63 -7.49
C ASN A 298 -12.40 11.68 -7.26
N ASP A 299 -12.19 11.26 -6.03
CA ASP A 299 -11.15 10.30 -5.64
C ASP A 299 -11.61 8.83 -5.75
N GLU A 300 -12.77 8.58 -6.39
CA GLU A 300 -13.35 7.25 -6.63
C GLU A 300 -13.76 6.48 -5.36
N VAL A 301 -13.89 7.16 -4.22
CA VAL A 301 -14.30 6.57 -2.94
C VAL A 301 -15.82 6.41 -2.84
N TYR A 302 -16.57 7.42 -3.26
CA TYR A 302 -18.01 7.35 -3.51
C TYR A 302 -18.25 7.12 -5.01
N LYS A 303 -19.30 6.39 -5.33
CA LYS A 303 -19.76 6.25 -6.71
C LYS A 303 -20.41 7.56 -7.17
N GLU A 304 -20.16 7.94 -8.41
CA GLU A 304 -20.83 9.11 -9.01
C GLU A 304 -22.36 9.02 -8.88
N GLU A 305 -22.93 7.82 -9.01
CA GLU A 305 -24.36 7.61 -8.88
C GLU A 305 -24.90 8.06 -7.50
N ASP A 306 -24.15 7.83 -6.42
CA ASP A 306 -24.57 8.20 -5.08
C ASP A 306 -24.48 9.72 -4.86
N LEU A 307 -23.47 10.38 -5.44
CA LEU A 307 -23.39 11.84 -5.50
C LEU A 307 -24.59 12.44 -6.25
N PHE A 308 -24.94 11.87 -7.40
CA PHE A 308 -26.09 12.37 -8.19
C PHE A 308 -27.43 12.08 -7.53
N LYS A 309 -27.57 11.01 -6.74
CA LYS A 309 -28.73 10.81 -5.84
C LYS A 309 -28.81 11.91 -4.76
N LEU A 310 -27.65 12.28 -4.18
CA LEU A 310 -27.60 13.39 -3.23
C LEU A 310 -28.06 14.70 -3.88
N TYR A 311 -27.63 15.02 -5.10
CA TYR A 311 -28.06 16.19 -5.83
C TYR A 311 -29.58 16.21 -6.10
N MET A 312 -30.22 15.08 -6.22
CA MET A 312 -31.68 15.02 -6.39
C MET A 312 -32.48 15.38 -5.13
N ARG A 313 -31.85 15.43 -3.97
CA ARG A 313 -32.49 15.81 -2.70
C ARG A 313 -32.59 17.32 -2.50
N PHE A 314 -31.79 18.12 -3.24
CA PHE A 314 -31.89 19.57 -3.21
C PHE A 314 -33.23 20.06 -3.72
N GLN A 315 -33.77 21.08 -3.08
CA GLN A 315 -35.05 21.64 -3.45
C GLN A 315 -34.87 22.99 -4.18
N PHE A 316 -35.26 23.01 -5.45
CA PHE A 316 -35.24 24.22 -6.26
C PHE A 316 -36.66 24.59 -6.68
N ASP A 317 -36.97 25.87 -6.65
CA ASP A 317 -38.27 26.32 -7.14
C ASP A 317 -38.35 26.28 -8.69
N ILE A 318 -39.56 26.35 -9.21
CA ILE A 318 -39.78 26.24 -10.65
C ILE A 318 -39.13 27.39 -11.43
N ASN A 319 -38.99 28.58 -10.83
CA ASN A 319 -38.33 29.72 -11.47
C ASN A 319 -36.83 29.52 -11.56
N GLN A 320 -36.21 28.93 -10.53
CA GLN A 320 -34.78 28.55 -10.57
C GLN A 320 -34.50 27.51 -11.65
N LEU A 321 -35.34 26.50 -11.77
CA LEU A 321 -35.23 25.45 -12.79
C LEU A 321 -35.45 26.00 -14.22
N LEU A 322 -36.42 26.89 -14.41
CA LEU A 322 -36.69 27.48 -15.73
C LEU A 322 -35.59 28.50 -16.12
N ASN A 323 -35.14 29.29 -15.19
CA ASN A 323 -34.14 30.34 -15.38
C ASN A 323 -32.72 29.88 -14.96
N TYR A 324 -32.43 28.61 -15.08
CA TYR A 324 -31.18 27.99 -14.61
C TYR A 324 -29.92 28.77 -15.05
N ARG A 325 -29.90 29.39 -16.25
CA ARG A 325 -28.74 30.12 -16.79
C ARG A 325 -28.32 31.32 -15.94
N SER A 326 -29.22 31.91 -15.20
CA SER A 326 -28.91 33.01 -14.24
C SER A 326 -28.86 32.46 -12.81
N ALA A 327 -29.75 31.54 -12.46
CA ALA A 327 -29.85 31.01 -11.11
C ALA A 327 -28.58 30.28 -10.65
N TYR A 328 -27.98 29.39 -11.47
CA TYR A 328 -26.79 28.63 -11.08
C TYR A 328 -25.57 29.49 -10.76
N LYS A 329 -25.52 30.73 -11.27
CA LYS A 329 -24.40 31.68 -11.02
C LYS A 329 -24.49 32.38 -9.67
N LEU A 330 -25.61 32.26 -9.00
CA LEU A 330 -25.90 32.88 -7.70
C LEU A 330 -25.85 31.88 -6.55
N LEU A 331 -25.71 30.63 -6.87
CA LEU A 331 -25.66 29.53 -5.93
C LEU A 331 -24.20 29.11 -5.61
N GLU A 332 -24.01 28.44 -4.49
CA GLU A 332 -22.75 27.77 -4.20
C GLU A 332 -22.48 26.68 -5.25
N ASN A 333 -21.22 26.33 -5.46
CA ASN A 333 -20.81 25.45 -6.56
C ASN A 333 -21.51 24.08 -6.54
N TYR A 334 -21.69 23.47 -5.37
CA TYR A 334 -22.39 22.18 -5.22
C TYR A 334 -23.89 22.31 -5.50
N GLU A 335 -24.53 23.41 -5.04
CA GLU A 335 -25.92 23.69 -5.33
C GLU A 335 -26.14 23.97 -6.82
N ALA A 336 -25.22 24.74 -7.44
CA ALA A 336 -25.25 25.02 -8.87
C ALA A 336 -25.19 23.72 -9.69
N ARG A 337 -24.33 22.76 -9.30
CA ARG A 337 -24.26 21.41 -9.92
C ARG A 337 -25.55 20.64 -9.74
N ALA A 338 -26.12 20.64 -8.54
CA ALA A 338 -27.40 20.01 -8.26
C ALA A 338 -28.55 20.60 -9.11
N LEU A 339 -28.62 21.95 -9.23
CA LEU A 339 -29.61 22.62 -10.08
C LEU A 339 -29.45 22.25 -11.57
N LEU A 340 -28.23 22.30 -12.09
CA LEU A 340 -27.94 21.94 -13.48
C LEU A 340 -28.28 20.49 -13.78
N TYR A 341 -27.98 19.56 -12.86
CA TYR A 341 -28.31 18.15 -13.00
C TYR A 341 -29.83 17.92 -12.99
N GLN A 342 -30.56 18.48 -12.03
CA GLN A 342 -32.02 18.34 -12.00
C GLN A 342 -32.67 18.95 -13.27
N ARG A 343 -32.18 20.10 -13.75
CA ARG A 343 -32.65 20.69 -15.00
C ARG A 343 -32.36 19.81 -16.21
N LEU A 344 -31.17 19.17 -16.25
CA LEU A 344 -30.80 18.21 -17.31
C LEU A 344 -31.81 17.05 -17.43
N LEU A 345 -32.23 16.49 -16.30
CA LEU A 345 -33.21 15.39 -16.26
C LEU A 345 -34.59 15.81 -16.79
N LEU A 346 -34.94 17.09 -16.64
CA LEU A 346 -36.20 17.65 -17.15
C LEU A 346 -36.13 18.13 -18.59
N THR A 347 -34.97 18.00 -19.26
CA THR A 347 -34.76 18.52 -20.60
C THR A 347 -34.84 17.36 -21.62
N SER A 348 -35.67 17.50 -22.66
CA SER A 348 -35.80 16.53 -23.74
C SER A 348 -34.98 16.90 -24.99
N GLU A 349 -34.82 18.20 -25.27
CA GLU A 349 -34.14 18.70 -26.46
C GLU A 349 -32.62 18.48 -26.42
N ILE A 350 -32.06 17.80 -27.42
CA ILE A 350 -30.64 17.41 -27.47
C ILE A 350 -29.70 18.61 -27.41
N PRO A 351 -29.87 19.71 -28.15
CA PRO A 351 -28.99 20.87 -28.03
C PRO A 351 -28.96 21.47 -26.62
N GLN A 352 -30.10 21.49 -25.93
CA GLN A 352 -30.18 21.97 -24.53
C GLN A 352 -29.54 20.98 -23.56
N LYS A 353 -29.72 19.66 -23.75
CA LYS A 353 -29.03 18.63 -22.97
C LYS A 353 -27.52 18.76 -23.07
N LEU A 354 -26.99 18.87 -24.29
CA LEU A 354 -25.55 19.04 -24.52
C LEU A 354 -25.00 20.30 -23.90
N ASN A 355 -25.76 21.40 -23.94
CA ASN A 355 -25.39 22.63 -23.24
C ASN A 355 -25.30 22.45 -21.72
N LEU A 356 -26.31 21.80 -21.12
CA LEU A 356 -26.34 21.52 -19.67
C LEU A 356 -25.21 20.58 -19.25
N LEU A 357 -24.95 19.51 -20.02
CA LEU A 357 -23.82 18.59 -19.78
C LEU A 357 -22.48 19.33 -19.83
N SER A 358 -22.29 20.20 -20.83
CA SER A 358 -21.08 21.02 -20.96
C SER A 358 -20.89 22.00 -19.79
N LEU A 359 -21.98 22.64 -19.34
CA LEU A 359 -21.94 23.52 -18.17
C LEU A 359 -21.62 22.76 -16.89
N LEU A 360 -22.23 21.59 -16.71
CA LEU A 360 -22.02 20.76 -15.55
C LEU A 360 -20.56 20.24 -15.49
N LYS A 361 -20.04 19.69 -16.60
CA LYS A 361 -18.62 19.28 -16.70
C LYS A 361 -17.68 20.43 -16.39
N LYS A 362 -17.94 21.60 -16.98
CA LYS A 362 -17.14 22.80 -16.70
C LYS A 362 -17.17 23.18 -15.22
N SER A 363 -18.30 23.03 -14.54
CA SER A 363 -18.41 23.34 -13.11
C SER A 363 -17.56 22.40 -12.26
N PHE A 364 -17.52 21.09 -12.59
CA PHE A 364 -16.65 20.12 -11.93
C PHE A 364 -15.17 20.43 -12.20
N ASP A 365 -14.80 20.66 -13.46
CA ASP A 365 -13.42 20.98 -13.86
C ASP A 365 -12.89 22.25 -13.15
N GLN A 366 -13.71 23.29 -13.05
CA GLN A 366 -13.36 24.55 -12.35
C GLN A 366 -13.17 24.37 -10.84
N SER A 367 -13.78 23.35 -10.26
CA SER A 367 -13.60 22.98 -8.84
C SER A 367 -12.50 21.95 -8.63
N ASN A 368 -11.72 21.58 -9.66
CA ASN A 368 -10.72 20.51 -9.65
C ASN A 368 -11.31 19.14 -9.26
N LEU A 369 -12.49 18.82 -9.74
CA LEU A 369 -13.22 17.58 -9.50
C LEU A 369 -13.58 16.85 -10.82
N PRO A 370 -12.64 16.69 -11.78
CA PRO A 370 -12.98 16.17 -13.11
C PRO A 370 -13.58 14.78 -13.08
N ASN A 371 -13.07 13.88 -12.22
CA ASN A 371 -13.49 12.46 -12.17
C ASN A 371 -14.86 12.26 -11.49
N ALA A 372 -15.37 13.26 -10.78
CA ALA A 372 -16.68 13.15 -10.12
C ALA A 372 -17.88 13.18 -11.10
N PHE A 373 -17.63 13.34 -12.41
CA PHE A 373 -18.66 13.40 -13.45
C PHE A 373 -18.21 12.78 -14.79
N ASP A 374 -17.32 11.84 -14.82
CA ASP A 374 -16.83 11.25 -16.08
C ASP A 374 -17.64 10.02 -16.50
N GLU A 375 -17.89 9.06 -15.59
CA GLU A 375 -18.72 7.89 -15.90
C GLU A 375 -20.16 8.27 -16.19
N LYS A 376 -20.75 9.14 -15.38
CA LYS A 376 -22.12 9.62 -15.55
C LYS A 376 -22.29 10.42 -16.83
N LEU A 377 -21.32 11.28 -17.15
CA LEU A 377 -21.29 12.05 -18.38
C LEU A 377 -21.24 11.10 -19.60
N ALA A 378 -20.30 10.15 -19.62
CA ALA A 378 -20.20 9.17 -20.70
C ALA A 378 -21.51 8.36 -20.85
N SER A 379 -22.11 7.91 -19.74
CA SER A 379 -23.38 7.20 -19.75
C SER A 379 -24.53 8.05 -20.35
N LEU A 380 -24.59 9.33 -20.01
CA LEU A 380 -25.61 10.26 -20.53
C LEU A 380 -25.38 10.57 -22.01
N LEU A 381 -24.14 10.71 -22.45
CA LEU A 381 -23.79 10.95 -23.84
C LEU A 381 -24.06 9.73 -24.74
N LYS A 382 -23.82 8.50 -24.25
CA LYS A 382 -24.17 7.26 -25.00
C LYS A 382 -25.63 7.12 -25.35
N ASN A 383 -26.53 7.79 -24.62
CA ASN A 383 -27.97 7.79 -24.88
C ASN A 383 -28.39 8.85 -25.92
N ILE A 384 -27.46 9.62 -26.47
CA ILE A 384 -27.75 10.65 -27.49
C ILE A 384 -27.36 10.09 -28.88
N PRO A 385 -28.28 10.07 -29.88
CA PRO A 385 -27.97 9.67 -31.23
C PRO A 385 -26.91 10.58 -31.89
N GLU A 386 -25.90 10.01 -32.51
CA GLU A 386 -24.79 10.76 -33.09
C GLU A 386 -25.21 11.69 -34.25
N ASP A 387 -26.23 11.30 -34.99
CA ASP A 387 -26.81 12.07 -36.10
C ASP A 387 -27.59 13.32 -35.67
N GLU A 388 -27.98 13.40 -34.39
CA GLU A 388 -28.70 14.54 -33.86
C GLU A 388 -27.76 15.55 -33.11
N ILE A 389 -26.45 15.32 -33.16
CA ILE A 389 -25.47 16.18 -32.46
C ILE A 389 -25.18 17.44 -33.32
N PRO A 390 -25.45 18.64 -32.77
CA PRO A 390 -25.09 19.87 -33.44
C PRO A 390 -23.56 20.01 -33.57
N SER A 391 -23.10 20.57 -34.71
CA SER A 391 -21.68 20.69 -35.07
C SER A 391 -20.82 21.40 -33.99
N ASN A 392 -21.39 22.33 -33.25
CA ASN A 392 -20.71 23.04 -32.16
C ASN A 392 -20.47 22.16 -30.90
N TYR A 393 -21.10 21.01 -30.77
CA TYR A 393 -20.90 20.06 -29.66
C TYR A 393 -20.15 18.80 -30.05
N THR A 394 -19.81 18.60 -31.32
CA THR A 394 -19.14 17.37 -31.80
C THR A 394 -17.83 17.11 -31.05
N THR A 395 -16.99 18.11 -30.87
CA THR A 395 -15.72 17.96 -30.14
C THR A 395 -15.94 17.58 -28.67
N PHE A 396 -16.90 18.22 -28.00
CA PHE A 396 -17.26 17.90 -26.61
C PHE A 396 -17.78 16.47 -26.50
N PHE A 397 -18.66 16.08 -27.39
CA PHE A 397 -19.24 14.74 -27.42
C PHE A 397 -18.18 13.66 -27.64
N MET A 398 -17.33 13.82 -28.68
CA MET A 398 -16.30 12.84 -29.00
C MET A 398 -15.25 12.68 -27.89
N LYS A 399 -14.90 13.77 -27.22
CA LYS A 399 -13.94 13.75 -26.13
C LYS A 399 -14.46 13.02 -24.88
N ASN A 400 -15.77 13.11 -24.59
CA ASN A 400 -16.32 12.63 -23.31
C ASN A 400 -17.25 11.43 -23.45
N LYS A 401 -17.39 10.85 -24.64
CA LYS A 401 -18.25 9.66 -24.88
C LYS A 401 -17.67 8.39 -24.24
N GLU A 402 -16.34 8.30 -24.15
CA GLU A 402 -15.63 7.22 -23.49
C GLU A 402 -14.86 7.82 -22.30
N PRO A 403 -14.99 7.29 -21.07
CA PRO A 403 -14.18 7.72 -19.96
C PRO A 403 -12.70 7.39 -20.23
N GLU A 404 -11.80 8.28 -19.83
CA GLU A 404 -10.35 8.09 -19.91
C GLU A 404 -9.86 6.96 -19.02
#